data_3e4a992acd9d8c73f73c86395353c70f
#
_entry.id   3e4a992acd9d8c73f73c86395353c70f
#
_cell.length_a   1.000
_cell.length_b   1.000
_cell.length_c   1.000
_cell.angle_alpha   90.00
_cell.angle_beta   90.00
_cell.angle_gamma   90.00
#
_symmetry.space_group_name_H-M   'P 1'
#
loop_
_entity.id
_entity.type
_entity.pdbx_description
1 polymer ?
#
loop_
_entity_poly.entity_id
_entity_poly.type
_entity_poly.pdbx_seq_one_letter_code
_entity_poly.pdbx_strand_id
1 'polypeptide(L)'
;MSEVESLINIPVEHCSNIFGQFDEYAKVIEKTLKVTIIVRDSSVKVIGAEAAVQRASGVLNYLYELSKRGNQITRQNVDYSIAQSFEEKADSLIEIDSDTVCRTIAGRPIKPKTFGQKEYVDAIRDKMIVFGVGPAGTGKTYLAMAMAINAFKNNEVNKIILTRPAIEAGEKLGFLPGDLQSKVCLLYTSPSPRD
;
A
#
# COMPACT_ATOMS: atom_id res chain seq x y z
N MET A 1 0.05 -30.21 19.13
CA MET A 1 -0.39 -29.44 17.95
C MET A 1 0.33 -30.08 16.78
N SER A 2 -0.39 -30.59 15.79
CA SER A 2 0.22 -31.18 14.59
C SER A 2 0.87 -30.07 13.75
N GLU A 3 2.18 -30.20 13.52
CA GLU A 3 2.86 -29.36 12.56
C GLU A 3 2.46 -29.78 11.15
N VAL A 4 2.09 -28.82 10.33
CA VAL A 4 1.71 -29.01 8.93
C VAL A 4 2.80 -28.40 8.06
N GLU A 5 3.04 -29.00 6.91
CA GLU A 5 3.96 -28.51 5.91
C GLU A 5 3.21 -28.07 4.66
N SER A 6 3.59 -26.92 4.11
CA SER A 6 3.13 -26.44 2.80
C SER A 6 4.30 -26.17 1.88
N LEU A 7 4.21 -26.59 0.63
CA LEU A 7 5.20 -26.33 -0.41
C LEU A 7 4.66 -25.28 -1.37
N ILE A 8 5.43 -24.21 -1.58
CA ILE A 8 5.13 -23.13 -2.50
C ILE A 8 6.20 -23.10 -3.58
N ASN A 9 5.80 -23.13 -4.83
CA ASN A 9 6.72 -23.08 -5.95
C ASN A 9 7.11 -21.63 -6.26
N ILE A 10 8.29 -21.20 -5.80
CA ILE A 10 8.84 -19.87 -6.04
C ILE A 10 10.20 -20.06 -6.75
N PRO A 11 10.34 -19.64 -8.02
CA PRO A 11 11.61 -19.72 -8.74
C PRO A 11 12.72 -18.94 -8.02
N VAL A 12 13.94 -19.46 -8.06
CA VAL A 12 15.12 -18.90 -7.37
C VAL A 12 15.37 -17.43 -7.74
N GLU A 13 15.07 -17.05 -8.98
CA GLU A 13 15.21 -15.68 -9.48
C GLU A 13 14.38 -14.64 -8.71
N HIS A 14 13.28 -15.06 -8.08
CA HIS A 14 12.43 -14.21 -7.25
C HIS A 14 12.79 -14.23 -5.77
N CYS A 15 13.53 -15.25 -5.30
CA CYS A 15 13.82 -15.45 -3.88
C CYS A 15 14.56 -14.26 -3.26
N SER A 16 15.57 -13.71 -3.94
CA SER A 16 16.33 -12.55 -3.44
C SER A 16 15.47 -11.30 -3.27
N ASN A 17 14.49 -11.10 -4.16
CA ASN A 17 13.56 -9.98 -4.08
C ASN A 17 12.51 -10.18 -2.97
N ILE A 18 12.02 -11.42 -2.79
CA ILE A 18 10.96 -11.74 -1.81
C ILE A 18 11.53 -11.80 -0.39
N PHE A 19 12.69 -12.40 -0.21
CA PHE A 19 13.29 -12.60 1.12
C PHE A 19 14.19 -11.45 1.57
N GLY A 20 14.57 -10.56 0.64
CA GLY A 20 15.44 -9.42 0.93
C GLY A 20 16.90 -9.81 1.14
N GLN A 21 17.74 -8.83 1.48
CA GLN A 21 19.13 -9.08 1.76
C GLN A 21 19.28 -9.89 3.06
N PHE A 22 20.09 -10.95 3.02
CA PHE A 22 20.32 -11.84 4.17
C PHE A 22 19.04 -12.43 4.78
N ASP A 23 18.01 -12.64 3.95
CA ASP A 23 16.71 -13.21 4.35
C ASP A 23 15.99 -12.37 5.42
N GLU A 24 16.22 -11.06 5.43
CA GLU A 24 15.64 -10.17 6.44
C GLU A 24 14.10 -10.20 6.45
N TYR A 25 13.47 -10.31 5.29
CA TYR A 25 12.01 -10.39 5.18
C TYR A 25 11.48 -11.77 5.57
N ALA A 26 12.21 -12.84 5.22
CA ALA A 26 11.87 -14.20 5.66
C ALA A 26 11.84 -14.28 7.18
N LYS A 27 12.88 -13.76 7.86
CA LYS A 27 12.97 -13.74 9.34
C LYS A 27 11.81 -12.97 9.98
N VAL A 28 11.34 -11.91 9.33
CA VAL A 28 10.17 -11.14 9.81
C VAL A 28 8.91 -11.96 9.71
N ILE A 29 8.68 -12.63 8.58
CA ILE A 29 7.53 -13.50 8.35
C ILE A 29 7.54 -14.65 9.36
N GLU A 30 8.68 -15.35 9.51
CA GLU A 30 8.86 -16.43 10.48
C GLU A 30 8.53 -16.01 11.91
N LYS A 31 9.12 -14.90 12.35
CA LYS A 31 8.93 -14.38 13.71
C LYS A 31 7.50 -13.96 13.99
N THR A 32 6.86 -13.30 13.02
CA THR A 32 5.51 -12.74 13.22
C THR A 32 4.43 -13.79 13.12
N LEU A 33 4.54 -14.70 12.14
CA LEU A 33 3.55 -15.76 11.91
C LEU A 33 3.85 -17.05 12.66
N LYS A 34 5.02 -17.14 13.33
CA LYS A 34 5.49 -18.33 14.07
C LYS A 34 5.55 -19.57 13.17
N VAL A 35 6.18 -19.43 12.02
CA VAL A 35 6.46 -20.51 11.07
C VAL A 35 7.95 -20.61 10.81
N THR A 36 8.40 -21.72 10.24
CA THR A 36 9.77 -21.92 9.73
C THR A 36 9.73 -21.97 8.21
N ILE A 37 10.56 -21.17 7.55
CA ILE A 37 10.65 -21.09 6.09
C ILE A 37 11.96 -21.72 5.65
N ILE A 38 11.90 -22.73 4.79
CA ILE A 38 13.06 -23.42 4.24
C ILE A 38 13.03 -23.28 2.72
N VAL A 39 14.05 -22.63 2.18
CA VAL A 39 14.21 -22.47 0.72
C VAL A 39 15.08 -23.61 0.20
N ARG A 40 14.60 -24.39 -0.77
CA ARG A 40 15.35 -25.45 -1.45
C ARG A 40 15.06 -25.37 -2.95
N ASP A 41 16.13 -25.21 -3.72
CA ASP A 41 16.08 -25.14 -5.18
C ASP A 41 15.01 -24.17 -5.69
N SER A 42 13.91 -24.68 -6.26
CA SER A 42 12.79 -23.89 -6.76
C SER A 42 11.53 -23.94 -5.89
N SER A 43 11.65 -24.43 -4.64
CA SER A 43 10.52 -24.58 -3.73
C SER A 43 10.79 -23.97 -2.38
N VAL A 44 9.78 -23.34 -1.81
CA VAL A 44 9.79 -22.79 -0.46
C VAL A 44 8.87 -23.65 0.39
N LYS A 45 9.44 -24.28 1.43
CA LYS A 45 8.71 -25.08 2.40
C LYS A 45 8.40 -24.23 3.63
N VAL A 46 7.15 -24.20 4.03
CA VAL A 46 6.66 -23.52 5.22
C VAL A 46 6.17 -24.57 6.22
N ILE A 47 6.67 -24.51 7.45
CA ILE A 47 6.36 -25.47 8.52
C ILE A 47 5.82 -24.73 9.74
N GLY A 48 4.73 -25.21 10.34
CA GLY A 48 4.16 -24.64 11.56
C GLY A 48 2.77 -25.13 11.86
N ALA A 49 2.03 -24.39 12.68
CA ALA A 49 0.62 -24.67 12.94
C ALA A 49 -0.21 -24.38 11.66
N GLU A 50 -1.25 -25.16 11.41
CA GLU A 50 -2.05 -25.11 10.17
C GLU A 50 -2.49 -23.69 9.79
N ALA A 51 -3.11 -22.94 10.71
CA ALA A 51 -3.54 -21.57 10.46
C ALA A 51 -2.36 -20.60 10.19
N ALA A 52 -1.20 -20.84 10.80
CA ALA A 52 0.01 -20.04 10.59
C ALA A 52 0.62 -20.33 9.21
N VAL A 53 0.64 -21.59 8.81
CA VAL A 53 1.12 -22.02 7.49
C VAL A 53 0.23 -21.49 6.39
N GLN A 54 -1.10 -21.51 6.55
CA GLN A 54 -2.02 -20.92 5.58
C GLN A 54 -1.78 -19.42 5.39
N ARG A 55 -1.63 -18.66 6.49
CA ARG A 55 -1.32 -17.23 6.43
C ARG A 55 0.02 -16.96 5.75
N ALA A 56 1.07 -17.67 6.16
CA ALA A 56 2.39 -17.52 5.58
C ALA A 56 2.41 -17.86 4.08
N SER A 57 1.68 -18.88 3.67
CA SER A 57 1.53 -19.25 2.26
C SER A 57 0.83 -18.14 1.47
N GLY A 58 -0.23 -17.53 2.02
CA GLY A 58 -0.90 -16.36 1.41
C GLY A 58 0.04 -15.17 1.25
N VAL A 59 0.80 -14.84 2.30
CA VAL A 59 1.81 -13.76 2.27
C VAL A 59 2.87 -14.01 1.20
N LEU A 60 3.46 -15.21 1.16
CA LEU A 60 4.49 -15.56 0.19
C LEU A 60 3.96 -15.55 -1.25
N ASN A 61 2.76 -16.06 -1.50
CA ASN A 61 2.13 -16.01 -2.81
C ASN A 61 1.89 -14.58 -3.27
N TYR A 62 1.41 -13.71 -2.40
CA TYR A 62 1.23 -12.29 -2.71
C TYR A 62 2.56 -11.60 -3.07
N LEU A 63 3.61 -11.80 -2.26
CA LEU A 63 4.93 -11.24 -2.53
C LEU A 63 5.51 -11.78 -3.84
N TYR A 64 5.27 -13.05 -4.15
CA TYR A 64 5.68 -13.67 -5.41
C TYR A 64 4.96 -13.03 -6.61
N GLU A 65 3.65 -12.82 -6.53
CA GLU A 65 2.92 -12.14 -7.61
C GLU A 65 3.40 -10.70 -7.82
N LEU A 66 3.73 -9.96 -6.76
CA LEU A 66 4.36 -8.64 -6.87
C LEU A 66 5.72 -8.73 -7.58
N SER A 67 6.55 -9.70 -7.20
CA SER A 67 7.87 -9.89 -7.82
C SER A 67 7.78 -10.28 -9.29
N LYS A 68 6.83 -11.14 -9.67
CA LYS A 68 6.55 -11.50 -11.08
C LYS A 68 6.20 -10.30 -11.96
N ARG A 69 5.54 -9.30 -11.39
CA ARG A 69 5.18 -8.04 -12.06
C ARG A 69 6.34 -7.05 -12.14
N GLY A 70 7.54 -7.44 -11.69
CA GLY A 70 8.75 -6.60 -11.70
C GLY A 70 8.79 -5.56 -10.57
N ASN A 71 7.92 -5.67 -9.57
CA ASN A 71 7.96 -4.78 -8.42
C ASN A 71 9.10 -5.17 -7.47
N GLN A 72 9.84 -4.18 -6.99
CA GLN A 72 10.79 -4.38 -5.89
C GLN A 72 10.02 -4.52 -4.58
N ILE A 73 10.23 -5.62 -3.88
CA ILE A 73 9.62 -5.86 -2.57
C ILE A 73 10.31 -4.98 -1.53
N THR A 74 9.51 -4.30 -0.75
CA THR A 74 9.96 -3.45 0.35
C THR A 74 9.48 -4.00 1.68
N ARG A 75 10.12 -3.59 2.77
CA ARG A 75 9.67 -3.93 4.12
C ARG A 75 8.19 -3.58 4.33
N GLN A 76 7.74 -2.46 3.80
CA GLN A 76 6.34 -2.04 3.89
C GLN A 76 5.37 -3.03 3.21
N ASN A 77 5.77 -3.63 2.07
CA ASN A 77 4.96 -4.67 1.42
C ASN A 77 4.82 -5.91 2.30
N VAL A 78 5.92 -6.32 2.96
CA VAL A 78 5.93 -7.47 3.85
C VAL A 78 5.06 -7.23 5.08
N ASP A 79 5.26 -6.12 5.79
CA ASP A 79 4.49 -5.78 6.99
C ASP A 79 2.99 -5.66 6.67
N TYR A 80 2.67 -5.08 5.51
CA TYR A 80 1.28 -4.96 5.04
C TYR A 80 0.65 -6.33 4.73
N SER A 81 1.35 -7.19 3.99
CA SER A 81 0.82 -8.52 3.65
C SER A 81 0.62 -9.41 4.88
N ILE A 82 1.51 -9.28 5.87
CA ILE A 82 1.34 -9.95 7.16
C ILE A 82 0.10 -9.44 7.89
N ALA A 83 -0.09 -8.12 7.99
CA ALA A 83 -1.25 -7.53 8.64
C ALA A 83 -2.56 -8.01 7.98
N GLN A 84 -2.61 -8.00 6.65
CA GLN A 84 -3.78 -8.46 5.88
C GLN A 84 -4.07 -9.95 6.06
N SER A 85 -3.05 -10.78 6.28
CA SER A 85 -3.24 -12.21 6.50
C SER A 85 -4.01 -12.54 7.79
N PHE A 86 -4.10 -11.60 8.72
CA PHE A 86 -4.94 -11.71 9.93
C PHE A 86 -6.38 -11.26 9.71
N GLU A 87 -6.69 -10.53 8.63
CA GLU A 87 -8.02 -9.96 8.34
C GLU A 87 -8.88 -10.83 7.40
N GLU A 88 -8.46 -12.04 7.05
CA GLU A 88 -9.15 -12.98 6.12
C GLU A 88 -9.41 -12.43 4.70
N LYS A 89 -8.74 -11.33 4.30
CA LYS A 89 -8.92 -10.67 3.01
C LYS A 89 -7.75 -10.91 2.03
N ALA A 90 -7.06 -12.03 2.14
CA ALA A 90 -5.84 -12.31 1.36
C ALA A 90 -6.06 -12.33 -0.17
N ASP A 91 -7.23 -12.78 -0.63
CA ASP A 91 -7.52 -12.93 -2.08
C ASP A 91 -7.72 -11.59 -2.79
N SER A 92 -8.07 -10.52 -2.08
CA SER A 92 -8.29 -9.19 -2.67
C SER A 92 -7.00 -8.40 -2.95
N LEU A 93 -5.83 -8.86 -2.48
CA LEU A 93 -4.56 -8.16 -2.65
C LEU A 93 -4.06 -8.14 -4.10
N ILE A 94 -4.40 -9.16 -4.88
CA ILE A 94 -3.98 -9.28 -6.29
C ILE A 94 -4.72 -8.26 -7.18
N GLU A 95 -5.97 -7.95 -6.86
CA GLU A 95 -6.79 -6.97 -7.58
C GLU A 95 -6.32 -5.53 -7.37
N ILE A 96 -5.77 -5.23 -6.19
CA ILE A 96 -5.31 -3.87 -5.83
C ILE A 96 -4.20 -3.38 -6.76
N ASP A 97 -3.26 -4.26 -7.11
CA ASP A 97 -2.10 -3.85 -7.92
C ASP A 97 -2.43 -3.66 -9.41
N SER A 98 -3.56 -4.15 -9.89
CA SER A 98 -4.01 -3.93 -11.28
C SER A 98 -4.65 -2.56 -11.49
N ASP A 99 -5.13 -1.90 -10.43
CA ASP A 99 -5.91 -0.66 -10.51
C ASP A 99 -5.01 0.58 -10.62
N THR A 100 -4.89 1.11 -11.82
CA THR A 100 -4.14 2.35 -12.08
C THR A 100 -5.10 3.54 -12.03
N VAL A 101 -4.94 4.41 -11.03
CA VAL A 101 -5.72 5.65 -10.88
C VAL A 101 -5.38 6.65 -11.98
N CYS A 102 -4.11 6.98 -12.12
CA CYS A 102 -3.60 7.85 -13.18
C CYS A 102 -2.11 7.61 -13.40
N ARG A 103 -1.49 8.33 -14.33
CA ARG A 103 -0.05 8.31 -14.55
C ARG A 103 0.55 9.68 -14.26
N THR A 104 1.72 9.70 -13.65
CA THR A 104 2.55 10.92 -13.50
C THR A 104 3.01 11.41 -14.86
N ILE A 105 3.56 12.63 -14.92
CA ILE A 105 4.19 13.19 -16.15
C ILE A 105 5.32 12.29 -16.64
N ALA A 106 6.07 11.66 -15.75
CA ALA A 106 7.12 10.69 -16.07
C ALA A 106 6.59 9.29 -16.47
N GLY A 107 5.28 9.13 -16.70
CA GLY A 107 4.64 7.88 -17.09
C GLY A 107 4.46 6.85 -15.97
N ARG A 108 4.91 7.11 -14.75
CA ARG A 108 4.78 6.18 -13.61
C ARG A 108 3.31 6.05 -13.19
N PRO A 109 2.77 4.82 -13.05
CA PRO A 109 1.40 4.63 -12.61
C PRO A 109 1.24 4.97 -11.13
N ILE A 110 0.16 5.67 -10.80
CA ILE A 110 -0.31 5.87 -9.43
C ILE A 110 -1.38 4.83 -9.17
N LYS A 111 -1.15 4.00 -8.14
CA LYS A 111 -2.03 2.88 -7.77
C LYS A 111 -2.29 2.89 -6.27
N PRO A 112 -3.44 2.39 -5.81
CA PRO A 112 -3.63 2.03 -4.41
C PRO A 112 -2.56 0.99 -4.00
N LYS A 113 -2.00 1.12 -2.82
CA LYS A 113 -1.00 0.18 -2.28
C LYS A 113 -1.56 -0.68 -1.15
N THR A 114 -2.72 -0.32 -0.63
CA THR A 114 -3.38 -1.02 0.46
C THR A 114 -4.87 -1.19 0.18
N PHE A 115 -5.51 -2.14 0.85
CA PHE A 115 -6.94 -2.37 0.71
C PHE A 115 -7.76 -1.12 1.04
N GLY A 116 -7.48 -0.45 2.17
CA GLY A 116 -8.16 0.80 2.53
C GLY A 116 -7.95 1.93 1.52
N GLN A 117 -6.79 1.98 0.85
CA GLN A 117 -6.57 2.91 -0.27
C GLN A 117 -7.41 2.53 -1.50
N LYS A 118 -7.57 1.23 -1.78
CA LYS A 118 -8.42 0.74 -2.86
C LYS A 118 -9.89 1.07 -2.58
N GLU A 119 -10.40 0.76 -1.38
CA GLU A 119 -11.76 1.13 -0.97
C GLU A 119 -11.99 2.65 -1.09
N TYR A 120 -10.98 3.46 -0.70
CA TYR A 120 -11.07 4.92 -0.82
C TYR A 120 -11.14 5.39 -2.27
N VAL A 121 -10.33 4.83 -3.16
CA VAL A 121 -10.37 5.13 -4.60
C VAL A 121 -11.70 4.71 -5.21
N ASP A 122 -12.20 3.53 -4.88
CA ASP A 122 -13.49 3.03 -5.39
C ASP A 122 -14.66 3.87 -4.86
N ALA A 123 -14.61 4.27 -3.58
CA ALA A 123 -15.59 5.18 -3.02
C ALA A 123 -15.60 6.54 -3.77
N ILE A 124 -14.44 7.10 -4.12
CA ILE A 124 -14.37 8.34 -4.89
C ILE A 124 -14.96 8.19 -6.30
N ARG A 125 -14.83 7.00 -6.92
CA ARG A 125 -15.43 6.73 -8.24
C ARG A 125 -16.95 6.65 -8.20
N ASP A 126 -17.49 6.06 -7.13
CA ASP A 126 -18.90 5.69 -7.05
C ASP A 126 -19.76 6.71 -6.28
N LYS A 127 -19.18 7.45 -5.35
CA LYS A 127 -19.91 8.35 -4.44
C LYS A 127 -19.67 9.82 -4.76
N MET A 128 -20.71 10.63 -4.61
CA MET A 128 -20.64 12.09 -4.80
C MET A 128 -19.81 12.78 -3.70
N ILE A 129 -19.86 12.29 -2.47
CA ILE A 129 -19.15 12.83 -1.31
C ILE A 129 -18.45 11.70 -0.59
N VAL A 130 -17.14 11.85 -0.34
CA VAL A 130 -16.32 10.85 0.35
C VAL A 130 -15.51 11.52 1.47
N PHE A 131 -15.52 10.90 2.64
CA PHE A 131 -14.71 11.30 3.79
C PHE A 131 -13.56 10.32 3.97
N GLY A 132 -12.32 10.79 3.78
CA GLY A 132 -11.13 9.99 4.05
C GLY A 132 -10.63 10.22 5.49
N VAL A 133 -10.89 9.29 6.40
CA VAL A 133 -10.44 9.36 7.80
C VAL A 133 -9.32 8.35 8.03
N GLY A 134 -8.26 8.77 8.73
CA GLY A 134 -7.14 7.88 9.06
C GLY A 134 -5.88 8.66 9.45
N PRO A 135 -4.81 7.96 9.91
CA PRO A 135 -3.56 8.56 10.34
C PRO A 135 -2.87 9.41 9.27
N ALA A 136 -1.98 10.28 9.69
CA ALA A 136 -1.14 11.05 8.77
C ALA A 136 -0.24 10.10 7.94
N GLY A 137 0.14 10.51 6.73
CA GLY A 137 1.04 9.73 5.87
C GLY A 137 0.39 8.54 5.13
N THR A 138 -0.88 8.24 5.31
CA THR A 138 -1.57 7.11 4.65
C THR A 138 -1.98 7.36 3.19
N GLY A 139 -1.58 8.49 2.59
CA GLY A 139 -1.82 8.78 1.18
C GLY A 139 -3.20 9.33 0.83
N LYS A 140 -4.07 9.67 1.81
CA LYS A 140 -5.44 10.16 1.55
C LYS A 140 -5.50 11.33 0.57
N THR A 141 -4.79 12.41 0.88
CA THR A 141 -4.75 13.61 0.05
C THR A 141 -4.10 13.33 -1.31
N TYR A 142 -3.05 12.51 -1.33
CA TYR A 142 -2.35 12.15 -2.56
C TYR A 142 -3.27 11.40 -3.54
N LEU A 143 -4.02 10.41 -3.05
CA LEU A 143 -4.97 9.66 -3.87
C LEU A 143 -6.16 10.51 -4.30
N ALA A 144 -6.69 11.37 -3.42
CA ALA A 144 -7.76 12.31 -3.78
C ALA A 144 -7.33 13.24 -4.91
N MET A 145 -6.11 13.80 -4.84
CA MET A 145 -5.56 14.63 -5.91
C MET A 145 -5.34 13.85 -7.21
N ALA A 146 -4.85 12.61 -7.13
CA ALA A 146 -4.69 11.75 -8.28
C ALA A 146 -6.03 11.46 -8.98
N MET A 147 -7.09 11.20 -8.21
CA MET A 147 -8.45 11.01 -8.71
C MET A 147 -9.01 12.29 -9.34
N ALA A 148 -8.84 13.44 -8.66
CA ALA A 148 -9.30 14.74 -9.18
C ALA A 148 -8.60 15.09 -10.51
N ILE A 149 -7.28 14.86 -10.62
CA ILE A 149 -6.53 15.08 -11.85
C ILE A 149 -6.99 14.13 -12.95
N ASN A 150 -7.29 12.88 -12.62
CA ASN A 150 -7.81 11.91 -13.59
C ASN A 150 -9.17 12.37 -14.15
N ALA A 151 -10.10 12.72 -13.26
CA ALA A 151 -11.43 13.23 -13.65
C ALA A 151 -11.33 14.52 -14.50
N PHE A 152 -10.39 15.41 -14.16
CA PHE A 152 -10.15 16.61 -14.95
C PHE A 152 -9.57 16.30 -16.34
N LYS A 153 -8.62 15.38 -16.44
CA LYS A 153 -8.06 14.93 -17.73
C LYS A 153 -9.08 14.25 -18.63
N ASN A 154 -10.02 13.54 -18.05
CA ASN A 154 -11.09 12.85 -18.75
C ASN A 154 -12.28 13.79 -19.09
N ASN A 155 -12.19 15.09 -18.75
CA ASN A 155 -13.28 16.07 -18.91
C ASN A 155 -14.57 15.71 -18.14
N GLU A 156 -14.46 14.92 -17.07
CA GLU A 156 -15.57 14.61 -16.17
C GLU A 156 -15.93 15.81 -15.28
N VAL A 157 -14.94 16.68 -15.03
CA VAL A 157 -15.08 17.92 -14.26
C VAL A 157 -14.39 19.09 -14.96
N ASN A 158 -14.94 20.30 -14.82
CA ASN A 158 -14.43 21.49 -15.47
C ASN A 158 -13.34 22.21 -14.67
N LYS A 159 -13.25 21.96 -13.37
CA LYS A 159 -12.25 22.57 -12.47
C LYS A 159 -12.04 21.74 -11.23
N ILE A 160 -10.85 21.88 -10.64
CA ILE A 160 -10.51 21.31 -9.34
C ILE A 160 -10.45 22.45 -8.33
N ILE A 161 -11.13 22.32 -7.20
CA ILE A 161 -11.09 23.26 -6.09
C ILE A 161 -10.44 22.55 -4.91
N LEU A 162 -9.29 23.07 -4.47
CA LEU A 162 -8.58 22.57 -3.30
C LEU A 162 -8.77 23.57 -2.16
N THR A 163 -9.31 23.09 -1.04
CA THR A 163 -9.54 23.93 0.15
C THR A 163 -8.90 23.29 1.36
N ARG A 164 -8.41 24.13 2.26
CA ARG A 164 -7.94 23.71 3.59
C ARG A 164 -8.44 24.71 4.62
N PRO A 165 -8.95 24.27 5.78
CA PRO A 165 -9.26 25.16 6.88
C PRO A 165 -8.02 26.00 7.27
N ALA A 166 -8.18 27.29 7.42
CA ALA A 166 -7.09 28.16 7.87
C ALA A 166 -6.73 27.91 9.33
N ILE A 167 -7.64 27.30 10.09
CA ILE A 167 -7.50 26.96 11.50
C ILE A 167 -7.84 25.48 11.66
N GLU A 168 -6.95 24.73 12.28
CA GLU A 168 -7.23 23.33 12.65
C GLU A 168 -8.08 23.27 13.92
N ALA A 169 -8.97 22.26 14.01
CA ALA A 169 -9.84 22.08 15.17
C ALA A 169 -8.96 21.89 16.44
N GLY A 170 -9.11 22.78 17.43
CA GLY A 170 -8.34 22.76 18.66
C GLY A 170 -7.14 23.73 18.72
N GLU A 171 -6.77 24.37 17.63
CA GLU A 171 -5.78 25.44 17.65
C GLU A 171 -6.46 26.80 17.96
N LYS A 172 -5.96 27.48 18.98
CA LYS A 172 -6.31 28.88 19.23
C LYS A 172 -5.61 29.74 18.18
N LEU A 173 -6.32 30.65 17.55
CA LEU A 173 -5.76 31.71 16.71
C LEU A 173 -4.68 32.46 17.52
N GLY A 174 -3.42 32.09 17.32
CA GLY A 174 -2.30 32.91 17.72
C GLY A 174 -2.26 34.14 16.82
N PHE A 175 -2.34 35.30 17.39
CA PHE A 175 -2.30 36.60 16.71
C PHE A 175 -0.88 36.92 16.20
N LEU A 176 -0.27 36.05 15.41
CA LEU A 176 1.00 36.35 14.73
C LEU A 176 0.73 36.54 13.22
N PRO A 177 0.98 37.77 12.70
CA PRO A 177 0.91 38.03 11.27
C PRO A 177 1.94 37.13 10.55
N GLY A 178 1.47 36.28 9.64
CA GLY A 178 2.33 35.37 8.86
C GLY A 178 2.02 33.88 9.05
N ASP A 179 1.42 33.45 10.15
CA ASP A 179 1.20 32.03 10.46
C ASP A 179 0.13 31.38 9.56
N LEU A 180 -0.85 32.14 9.09
CA LEU A 180 -1.91 31.69 8.18
C LEU A 180 -1.37 31.39 6.77
N GLN A 181 -0.45 32.19 6.26
CA GLN A 181 0.13 31.99 4.94
C GLN A 181 1.05 30.78 4.91
N SER A 182 1.82 30.53 5.96
CA SER A 182 2.71 29.36 6.04
C SER A 182 1.93 28.04 6.12
N LYS A 183 0.80 28.01 6.81
CA LYS A 183 -0.08 26.83 6.93
C LYS A 183 -0.84 26.53 5.63
N VAL A 184 -1.25 27.53 4.88
CA VAL A 184 -1.87 27.37 3.55
C VAL A 184 -0.80 26.97 2.52
N CYS A 185 0.44 27.40 2.69
CA CYS A 185 1.54 27.14 1.76
C CYS A 185 2.03 25.68 1.74
N LEU A 186 1.73 24.88 2.76
CA LEU A 186 2.11 23.45 2.81
C LEU A 186 1.54 22.61 1.63
N LEU A 187 0.48 23.06 0.98
CA LEU A 187 -0.05 22.43 -0.23
C LEU A 187 0.69 22.87 -1.50
N TYR A 188 1.33 24.06 -1.48
CA TYR A 188 2.19 24.55 -2.57
C TYR A 188 3.60 23.99 -2.50
N THR A 189 4.07 23.58 -1.32
CA THR A 189 5.40 22.99 -1.11
C THR A 189 5.37 21.46 -1.04
N SER A 190 4.20 20.83 -1.20
CA SER A 190 4.16 19.40 -1.48
C SER A 190 4.98 19.17 -2.75
N PRO A 191 5.98 18.26 -2.73
CA PRO A 191 6.78 18.00 -3.91
C PRO A 191 5.84 17.75 -5.08
N SER A 192 6.02 18.57 -6.10
CA SER A 192 5.30 18.39 -7.36
C SER A 192 5.59 16.97 -7.84
N PRO A 193 4.63 16.25 -8.44
CA PRO A 193 4.94 14.98 -9.10
C PRO A 193 6.02 15.10 -10.20
N ARG A 194 6.76 16.20 -10.23
CA ARG A 194 7.86 16.48 -11.16
C ARG A 194 9.24 16.08 -10.61
N ASP A 195 9.36 15.78 -9.31
CA ASP A 195 10.62 15.36 -8.70
C ASP A 195 10.69 13.85 -8.52
#